data_fed2a39c49676314c847fb09a8f694de
#
_entry.id   fed2a39c49676314c847fb09a8f694de
#
_cell.length_a   1.000
_cell.length_b   1.000
_cell.length_c   1.000
_cell.angle_alpha   90.00
_cell.angle_beta   90.00
_cell.angle_gamma   90.00
#
_symmetry.space_group_name_H-M   'P 1'
#
loop_
_entity.id
_entity.type
_entity.pdbx_description
1 polymer ?
#
loop_
_entity_poly.entity_id
_entity_poly.type
_entity_poly.pdbx_seq_one_letter_code
_entity_poly.pdbx_strand_id
1 'polypeptide(L)'
;MANNQQLLSLEALMESFPHGKYPHMRPSQQQALEILAQTTGSTTLEAPTGSGKTDIGATFLRTLQAAGEGPLYYIVPNKALVDQVASLCPDFTRAYGRNEYDCLYYEEEAYRADDVPCLSLKACPHRVDQQTGLTLVEGATPCPYYQAKFEAKQAPIVVCTFAYYLYTHLFARERKLPAGLVIDEVHQLAKVVRSALSYEITDLHLKRSIKLLRRIGAPAEADGVQLFLDALVSTLRRKPQSQSTLLQDNEIARLMDVVGRIDANALRRLIAEGIASGQIDPVEDRTTLKQLESITYDLGRYVHSLDYALPETGRRGALNYVTYAYSEEEYGDDRKAQYRLIIKAYYAAPIIRALLPERTLAYSATIGNPDIFGFETGIQFPFHSLTGSFPAENARVMMPTNTPNLSKAKRSRQDVTKTLRRVARGCKSLGERDLRCLVVVISEQEREKFLWLCNDEGISAMSYGGDVTARQALEKFKEGEGQVLVGTVANFGEGIDLPGSVAKVTFFLRPGYPSPMDPATQFEERRFGGQRWKLWQWRAMIESLQVRGRNIRSVDDRGVTIFMSQQFRGFLYGSLPTWLRDSYRGDLTFDECIEEAIALLA
;
A
#
# COMPACT_ATOMS: atom_id res chain seq x y z
N MET A 1 2.82 -35.56 -9.47
CA MET A 1 1.70 -35.68 -10.43
C MET A 1 1.75 -34.42 -11.26
N ALA A 2 2.09 -34.52 -12.55
CA ALA A 2 2.05 -33.38 -13.45
C ALA A 2 0.58 -33.02 -13.66
N ASN A 3 0.11 -31.91 -13.07
CA ASN A 3 -1.16 -31.31 -13.39
C ASN A 3 -1.10 -30.91 -14.87
N ASN A 4 -1.88 -31.56 -15.72
CA ASN A 4 -2.16 -31.07 -17.07
C ASN A 4 -2.86 -29.72 -16.91
N GLN A 5 -2.09 -28.63 -16.90
CA GLN A 5 -2.66 -27.28 -16.95
C GLN A 5 -3.30 -27.12 -18.33
N GLN A 6 -4.61 -27.25 -18.39
CA GLN A 6 -5.37 -27.06 -19.61
C GLN A 6 -5.37 -25.55 -19.94
N LEU A 7 -5.02 -25.22 -21.18
CA LEU A 7 -5.17 -23.87 -21.73
C LEU A 7 -6.64 -23.42 -21.60
N LEU A 8 -6.86 -22.17 -21.20
CA LEU A 8 -8.19 -21.58 -21.31
C LEU A 8 -8.50 -21.39 -22.80
N SER A 9 -9.61 -21.93 -23.29
CA SER A 9 -9.98 -21.70 -24.69
C SER A 9 -10.40 -20.24 -24.88
N LEU A 10 -10.07 -19.67 -26.03
CA LEU A 10 -10.53 -18.31 -26.38
C LEU A 10 -12.07 -18.23 -26.38
N GLU A 11 -12.74 -19.30 -26.81
CA GLU A 11 -14.20 -19.40 -26.80
C GLU A 11 -14.76 -19.28 -25.38
N ALA A 12 -14.25 -20.03 -24.42
CA ALA A 12 -14.67 -19.94 -23.00
C ALA A 12 -14.41 -18.56 -22.39
N LEU A 13 -13.29 -17.92 -22.74
CA LEU A 13 -12.98 -16.56 -22.32
C LEU A 13 -13.98 -15.55 -22.94
N MET A 14 -14.32 -15.71 -24.21
CA MET A 14 -15.31 -14.86 -24.90
C MET A 14 -16.71 -15.05 -24.33
N GLU A 15 -17.13 -16.26 -24.00
CA GLU A 15 -18.42 -16.53 -23.34
C GLU A 15 -18.53 -15.90 -21.96
N SER A 16 -17.43 -15.88 -21.20
CA SER A 16 -17.36 -15.31 -19.85
C SER A 16 -17.24 -13.78 -19.84
N PHE A 17 -17.00 -13.15 -20.98
CA PHE A 17 -16.85 -11.70 -21.09
C PHE A 17 -18.20 -10.97 -20.97
N PRO A 18 -18.30 -9.83 -20.27
CA PRO A 18 -19.58 -9.12 -20.05
C PRO A 18 -20.03 -8.31 -21.28
N HIS A 19 -20.41 -8.98 -22.36
CA HIS A 19 -20.81 -8.37 -23.63
C HIS A 19 -21.98 -7.37 -23.52
N GLY A 20 -22.89 -7.54 -22.56
CA GLY A 20 -24.06 -6.66 -22.41
C GLY A 20 -23.74 -5.29 -21.83
N LYS A 21 -22.52 -5.07 -21.33
CA LYS A 21 -22.12 -3.82 -20.66
C LYS A 21 -21.65 -2.74 -21.63
N TYR A 22 -21.03 -3.16 -22.75
CA TYR A 22 -20.48 -2.26 -23.76
C TYR A 22 -20.84 -2.77 -25.15
N PRO A 23 -21.11 -1.86 -26.12
CA PRO A 23 -21.50 -2.29 -27.49
C PRO A 23 -20.39 -3.07 -28.22
N HIS A 24 -19.13 -2.79 -27.87
CA HIS A 24 -17.97 -3.47 -28.47
C HIS A 24 -16.86 -3.71 -27.44
N MET A 25 -16.18 -4.84 -27.59
CA MET A 25 -14.94 -5.14 -26.87
C MET A 25 -13.84 -4.19 -27.36
N ARG A 26 -13.04 -3.67 -26.43
CA ARG A 26 -11.88 -2.82 -26.78
C ARG A 26 -10.76 -3.68 -27.38
N PRO A 27 -9.95 -3.14 -28.32
CA PRO A 27 -8.81 -3.87 -28.88
C PRO A 27 -7.85 -4.42 -27.83
N SER A 28 -7.61 -3.67 -26.75
CA SER A 28 -6.78 -4.11 -25.61
C SER A 28 -7.39 -5.27 -24.84
N GLN A 29 -8.73 -5.34 -24.72
CA GLN A 29 -9.42 -6.46 -24.09
C GLN A 29 -9.32 -7.71 -24.95
N GLN A 30 -9.57 -7.58 -26.25
CA GLN A 30 -9.42 -8.70 -27.20
C GLN A 30 -7.98 -9.24 -27.16
N GLN A 31 -6.98 -8.37 -27.27
CA GLN A 31 -5.57 -8.75 -27.18
C GLN A 31 -5.25 -9.49 -25.87
N ALA A 32 -5.81 -9.03 -24.74
CA ALA A 32 -5.61 -9.68 -23.45
C ALA A 32 -6.21 -11.09 -23.41
N LEU A 33 -7.42 -11.29 -23.94
CA LEU A 33 -8.06 -12.61 -24.00
C LEU A 33 -7.31 -13.57 -24.93
N GLU A 34 -6.80 -13.10 -26.05
CA GLU A 34 -5.94 -13.88 -26.95
C GLU A 34 -4.64 -14.33 -26.25
N ILE A 35 -4.00 -13.44 -25.50
CA ILE A 35 -2.82 -13.77 -24.68
C ILE A 35 -3.16 -14.82 -23.63
N LEU A 36 -4.27 -14.64 -22.89
CA LEU A 36 -4.70 -15.59 -21.86
C LEU A 36 -5.00 -16.97 -22.44
N ALA A 37 -5.59 -17.04 -23.65
CA ALA A 37 -5.86 -18.29 -24.35
C ALA A 37 -4.58 -19.03 -24.79
N GLN A 38 -3.47 -18.30 -24.99
CA GLN A 38 -2.18 -18.87 -25.42
C GLN A 38 -1.25 -19.17 -24.24
N THR A 39 -1.59 -18.70 -23.04
CA THR A 39 -0.71 -18.81 -21.86
C THR A 39 -1.18 -19.95 -20.95
N THR A 40 -0.27 -20.87 -20.67
CA THR A 40 -0.47 -21.88 -19.63
C THR A 40 -0.07 -21.32 -18.27
N GLY A 41 -0.98 -21.37 -17.28
CA GLY A 41 -0.68 -20.94 -15.91
C GLY A 41 -0.86 -19.45 -15.66
N SER A 42 0.23 -18.76 -15.30
CA SER A 42 0.20 -17.37 -14.86
C SER A 42 0.78 -16.39 -15.87
N THR A 43 0.27 -15.16 -15.90
CA THR A 43 0.76 -14.11 -16.81
C THR A 43 0.74 -12.72 -16.17
N THR A 44 1.60 -11.83 -16.70
CA THR A 44 1.67 -10.41 -16.29
C THR A 44 1.35 -9.52 -17.49
N LEU A 45 0.40 -8.61 -17.31
CA LEU A 45 -0.01 -7.66 -18.35
C LEU A 45 0.29 -6.22 -17.93
N GLU A 46 1.03 -5.48 -18.74
CA GLU A 46 1.04 -4.02 -18.67
C GLU A 46 -0.12 -3.50 -19.50
N ALA A 47 -1.17 -3.08 -18.79
CA ALA A 47 -2.45 -2.73 -19.37
C ALA A 47 -2.75 -1.24 -19.11
N PRO A 48 -2.79 -0.37 -20.13
CA PRO A 48 -3.02 1.06 -19.98
C PRO A 48 -4.26 1.39 -19.15
N THR A 49 -4.27 2.57 -18.53
CA THR A 49 -5.49 3.10 -17.90
C THR A 49 -6.60 3.13 -18.95
N GLY A 50 -7.84 2.77 -18.59
CA GLY A 50 -8.95 2.73 -19.55
C GLY A 50 -8.99 1.52 -20.47
N SER A 51 -8.05 0.57 -20.38
CA SER A 51 -8.07 -0.66 -21.17
C SER A 51 -9.18 -1.66 -20.80
N GLY A 52 -9.93 -1.39 -19.72
CA GLY A 52 -10.94 -2.32 -19.21
C GLY A 52 -10.37 -3.49 -18.40
N LYS A 53 -9.31 -3.23 -17.63
CA LYS A 53 -8.63 -4.22 -16.76
C LYS A 53 -9.58 -5.05 -15.91
N THR A 54 -10.57 -4.40 -15.30
CA THR A 54 -11.54 -5.07 -14.43
C THR A 54 -12.33 -6.14 -15.17
N ASP A 55 -12.79 -5.86 -16.40
CA ASP A 55 -13.52 -6.83 -17.20
C ASP A 55 -12.61 -8.00 -17.65
N ILE A 56 -11.33 -7.72 -17.97
CA ILE A 56 -10.34 -8.77 -18.29
C ILE A 56 -10.15 -9.70 -17.09
N GLY A 57 -9.92 -9.13 -15.88
CA GLY A 57 -9.73 -9.92 -14.67
C GLY A 57 -10.98 -10.70 -14.27
N ALA A 58 -12.15 -10.09 -14.38
CA ALA A 58 -13.41 -10.75 -14.10
C ALA A 58 -13.68 -11.91 -15.09
N THR A 59 -13.41 -11.71 -16.36
CA THR A 59 -13.51 -12.75 -17.39
C THR A 59 -12.62 -13.94 -17.04
N PHE A 60 -11.35 -13.69 -16.72
CA PHE A 60 -10.42 -14.75 -16.33
C PHE A 60 -10.96 -15.59 -15.15
N LEU A 61 -11.45 -14.95 -14.08
CA LEU A 61 -11.97 -15.67 -12.91
C LEU A 61 -13.28 -16.41 -13.21
N ARG A 62 -14.20 -15.81 -13.98
CA ARG A 62 -15.45 -16.45 -14.37
C ARG A 62 -15.22 -17.68 -15.27
N THR A 63 -14.23 -17.60 -16.15
CA THR A 63 -13.84 -18.76 -16.98
C THR A 63 -13.32 -19.91 -16.11
N LEU A 64 -12.49 -19.61 -15.09
CA LEU A 64 -12.04 -20.63 -14.13
C LEU A 64 -13.19 -21.19 -13.31
N GLN A 65 -14.12 -20.35 -12.86
CA GLN A 65 -15.31 -20.78 -12.13
C GLN A 65 -16.20 -21.70 -12.99
N ALA A 66 -16.42 -21.35 -14.25
CA ALA A 66 -17.18 -22.17 -15.19
C ALA A 66 -16.52 -23.54 -15.45
N ALA A 67 -15.19 -23.61 -15.35
CA ALA A 67 -14.42 -24.86 -15.39
C ALA A 67 -14.45 -25.65 -14.05
N GLY A 68 -15.20 -25.17 -13.05
CA GLY A 68 -15.32 -25.82 -11.73
C GLY A 68 -14.14 -25.57 -10.79
N GLU A 69 -13.27 -24.61 -11.09
CA GLU A 69 -12.15 -24.25 -10.24
C GLU A 69 -12.58 -23.26 -9.13
N GLY A 70 -12.03 -23.40 -7.94
CA GLY A 70 -12.30 -22.49 -6.81
C GLY A 70 -11.61 -22.93 -5.50
N PRO A 71 -11.54 -22.05 -4.50
CA PRO A 71 -11.99 -20.64 -4.49
C PRO A 71 -11.11 -19.74 -5.36
N LEU A 72 -11.67 -18.59 -5.79
CA LEU A 72 -11.01 -17.61 -6.67
C LEU A 72 -10.95 -16.24 -5.99
N TYR A 73 -9.89 -15.49 -6.23
CA TYR A 73 -9.69 -14.18 -5.62
C TYR A 73 -9.36 -13.09 -6.63
N TYR A 74 -9.99 -11.93 -6.45
CA TYR A 74 -9.62 -10.66 -7.10
C TYR A 74 -9.09 -9.72 -6.03
N ILE A 75 -7.79 -9.38 -6.08
CA ILE A 75 -7.16 -8.56 -5.05
C ILE A 75 -6.70 -7.20 -5.58
N VAL A 76 -6.91 -6.18 -4.75
CA VAL A 76 -6.66 -4.76 -5.07
C VAL A 76 -5.91 -4.07 -3.93
N PRO A 77 -5.22 -2.93 -4.16
CA PRO A 77 -4.44 -2.28 -3.12
C PRO A 77 -5.25 -1.63 -1.99
N ASN A 78 -6.48 -1.18 -2.25
CA ASN A 78 -7.28 -0.41 -1.29
C ASN A 78 -8.78 -0.72 -1.36
N LYS A 79 -9.52 -0.26 -0.36
CA LYS A 79 -10.96 -0.53 -0.18
C LYS A 79 -11.84 0.12 -1.25
N ALA A 80 -11.51 1.33 -1.69
CA ALA A 80 -12.27 2.02 -2.74
C ALA A 80 -12.29 1.22 -4.03
N LEU A 81 -11.17 0.56 -4.38
CA LEU A 81 -11.12 -0.35 -5.53
C LEU A 81 -11.88 -1.65 -5.28
N VAL A 82 -11.96 -2.17 -4.04
CA VAL A 82 -12.84 -3.31 -3.71
C VAL A 82 -14.28 -2.95 -4.02
N ASP A 83 -14.75 -1.78 -3.56
CA ASP A 83 -16.11 -1.30 -3.82
C ASP A 83 -16.38 -1.10 -5.30
N GLN A 84 -15.43 -0.52 -6.02
CA GLN A 84 -15.52 -0.31 -7.46
C GLN A 84 -15.65 -1.65 -8.22
N VAL A 85 -14.78 -2.62 -7.93
CA VAL A 85 -14.82 -3.93 -8.59
C VAL A 85 -16.12 -4.66 -8.26
N ALA A 86 -16.55 -4.68 -7.00
CA ALA A 86 -17.80 -5.34 -6.61
C ALA A 86 -19.05 -4.65 -7.20
N SER A 87 -19.00 -3.33 -7.41
CA SER A 87 -20.06 -2.59 -8.10
C SER A 87 -20.14 -2.97 -9.59
N LEU A 88 -18.97 -3.20 -10.21
CA LEU A 88 -18.88 -3.61 -11.62
C LEU A 88 -19.17 -5.12 -11.82
N CYS A 89 -18.92 -5.92 -10.80
CA CYS A 89 -19.07 -7.39 -10.80
C CYS A 89 -19.92 -7.80 -9.57
N PRO A 90 -21.27 -7.69 -9.65
CA PRO A 90 -22.17 -7.98 -8.52
C PRO A 90 -22.14 -9.44 -8.04
N ASP A 91 -21.63 -10.35 -8.86
CA ASP A 91 -21.39 -11.75 -8.57
C ASP A 91 -20.14 -12.01 -7.70
N PHE A 92 -19.32 -10.98 -7.46
CA PHE A 92 -18.14 -11.08 -6.58
C PHE A 92 -18.49 -10.69 -5.14
N THR A 93 -18.12 -11.55 -4.21
CA THR A 93 -18.35 -11.29 -2.78
C THR A 93 -17.23 -10.43 -2.20
N ARG A 94 -17.61 -9.30 -1.57
CA ARG A 94 -16.65 -8.41 -0.88
C ARG A 94 -16.16 -9.02 0.41
N ALA A 95 -14.86 -8.82 0.70
CA ALA A 95 -14.28 -9.19 1.99
C ALA A 95 -13.39 -8.07 2.54
N TYR A 96 -13.69 -7.64 3.76
CA TYR A 96 -12.97 -6.58 4.46
C TYR A 96 -12.42 -7.05 5.80
N GLY A 97 -11.42 -6.32 6.32
CA GLY A 97 -10.91 -6.49 7.67
C GLY A 97 -11.92 -6.02 8.74
N ARG A 98 -11.65 -6.37 10.00
CA ARG A 98 -12.51 -6.03 11.15
C ARG A 98 -12.79 -4.54 11.31
N ASN A 99 -11.88 -3.70 10.89
CA ASN A 99 -12.01 -2.24 10.97
C ASN A 99 -13.12 -1.63 10.09
N GLU A 100 -13.82 -2.44 9.28
CA GLU A 100 -14.95 -1.98 8.46
C GLU A 100 -16.32 -2.31 9.07
N TYR A 101 -16.34 -3.04 10.18
CA TYR A 101 -17.57 -3.53 10.77
C TYR A 101 -17.73 -3.02 12.20
N ASP A 102 -18.95 -2.68 12.57
CA ASP A 102 -19.30 -2.30 13.93
C ASP A 102 -19.39 -3.52 14.83
N CYS A 103 -19.02 -3.38 16.10
CA CYS A 103 -19.14 -4.42 17.10
C CYS A 103 -20.52 -4.34 17.76
N LEU A 104 -21.29 -5.42 17.73
CA LEU A 104 -22.60 -5.51 18.38
C LEU A 104 -22.54 -5.90 19.86
N TYR A 105 -21.37 -6.31 20.37
CA TYR A 105 -21.22 -6.71 21.78
C TYR A 105 -21.20 -5.52 22.73
N TYR A 106 -20.70 -4.37 22.28
CA TYR A 106 -20.61 -3.13 23.03
C TYR A 106 -21.69 -2.16 22.52
N GLU A 107 -22.89 -2.26 23.08
CA GLU A 107 -24.09 -1.55 22.59
C GLU A 107 -24.08 -0.05 22.88
N GLU A 108 -23.39 0.38 23.95
CA GLU A 108 -23.44 1.78 24.44
C GLU A 108 -22.61 2.74 23.58
N GLU A 109 -21.62 2.26 22.85
CA GLU A 109 -20.75 3.06 22.00
C GLU A 109 -20.49 2.36 20.66
N ALA A 110 -20.46 3.10 19.57
CA ALA A 110 -20.19 2.58 18.22
C ALA A 110 -18.71 2.23 18.02
N TYR A 111 -18.28 1.11 18.60
CA TYR A 111 -16.92 0.61 18.39
C TYR A 111 -16.81 -0.20 17.11
N ARG A 112 -15.68 -0.02 16.40
CA ARG A 112 -15.30 -0.93 15.33
C ARG A 112 -14.81 -2.27 15.88
N ALA A 113 -15.00 -3.35 15.11
CA ALA A 113 -14.65 -4.70 15.55
C ALA A 113 -13.13 -4.93 15.76
N ASP A 114 -12.26 -4.05 15.26
CA ASP A 114 -10.82 -4.06 15.53
C ASP A 114 -10.43 -3.23 16.77
N ASP A 115 -11.30 -2.34 17.26
CA ASP A 115 -11.07 -1.54 18.48
C ASP A 115 -11.43 -2.27 19.77
N VAL A 116 -12.01 -3.47 19.65
CA VAL A 116 -12.46 -4.29 20.77
C VAL A 116 -11.65 -5.58 20.89
N PRO A 117 -11.58 -6.23 22.07
CA PRO A 117 -10.86 -7.49 22.30
C PRO A 117 -11.59 -8.70 21.73
N CYS A 118 -11.95 -8.64 20.44
CA CYS A 118 -12.82 -9.61 19.76
C CYS A 118 -12.27 -11.04 19.77
N LEU A 119 -10.94 -11.22 19.76
CA LEU A 119 -10.32 -12.55 19.77
C LEU A 119 -10.40 -13.20 21.16
N SER A 120 -10.46 -12.41 22.23
CA SER A 120 -10.60 -12.87 23.61
C SER A 120 -12.04 -13.17 24.00
N LEU A 121 -13.01 -12.54 23.33
CA LEU A 121 -14.46 -12.71 23.55
C LEU A 121 -15.00 -13.96 22.81
N LYS A 122 -14.56 -15.16 23.21
CA LYS A 122 -14.99 -16.40 22.55
C LYS A 122 -16.47 -16.71 22.72
N ALA A 123 -17.06 -16.28 23.82
CA ALA A 123 -18.48 -16.49 24.17
C ALA A 123 -19.39 -15.35 23.69
N CYS A 124 -18.93 -14.47 22.79
CA CYS A 124 -19.75 -13.41 22.23
C CYS A 124 -21.01 -13.97 21.57
N PRO A 125 -22.24 -13.57 21.98
CA PRO A 125 -23.50 -14.12 21.47
C PRO A 125 -23.68 -13.89 19.97
N HIS A 126 -23.16 -12.79 19.44
CA HIS A 126 -23.24 -12.40 18.03
C HIS A 126 -22.26 -13.14 17.12
N ARG A 127 -21.33 -13.91 17.72
CA ARG A 127 -20.29 -14.60 16.92
C ARG A 127 -20.92 -15.68 16.05
N VAL A 128 -20.59 -15.62 14.74
CA VAL A 128 -21.03 -16.62 13.75
C VAL A 128 -20.00 -17.75 13.67
N ASP A 129 -20.46 -18.96 13.83
CA ASP A 129 -19.65 -20.15 13.62
C ASP A 129 -19.26 -20.27 12.14
N GLN A 130 -17.98 -20.48 11.87
CA GLN A 130 -17.42 -20.44 10.52
C GLN A 130 -17.58 -21.78 9.74
N GLN A 131 -18.26 -22.77 10.33
CA GLN A 131 -18.64 -24.00 9.67
C GLN A 131 -20.13 -24.06 9.36
N THR A 132 -20.95 -23.65 10.31
CA THR A 132 -22.41 -23.74 10.21
C THR A 132 -23.09 -22.45 9.73
N GLY A 133 -22.45 -21.30 9.88
CA GLY A 133 -23.05 -19.98 9.58
C GLY A 133 -24.07 -19.51 10.65
N LEU A 134 -24.23 -20.26 11.74
CA LEU A 134 -25.16 -19.92 12.81
C LEU A 134 -24.47 -19.11 13.92
N THR A 135 -25.23 -18.28 14.61
CA THR A 135 -24.77 -17.58 15.81
C THR A 135 -24.56 -18.55 16.98
N LEU A 136 -23.61 -18.27 17.87
CA LEU A 136 -23.35 -19.12 19.05
C LEU A 136 -24.56 -19.17 20.00
N VAL A 137 -25.35 -18.09 20.04
CA VAL A 137 -26.61 -18.01 20.79
C VAL A 137 -27.75 -17.93 19.78
N GLU A 138 -28.70 -18.86 19.89
CA GLU A 138 -29.85 -18.93 19.01
C GLU A 138 -30.70 -17.63 19.11
N GLY A 139 -31.06 -17.07 17.95
CA GLY A 139 -31.84 -15.83 17.86
C GLY A 139 -31.04 -14.54 18.04
N ALA A 140 -29.75 -14.61 18.36
CA ALA A 140 -28.91 -13.41 18.41
C ALA A 140 -28.65 -12.84 17.00
N THR A 141 -28.58 -11.50 16.90
CA THR A 141 -28.17 -10.83 15.64
C THR A 141 -26.75 -11.22 15.27
N PRO A 142 -26.50 -11.71 14.04
CA PRO A 142 -25.15 -12.08 13.62
C PRO A 142 -24.18 -10.90 13.62
N CYS A 143 -22.96 -11.12 14.11
CA CYS A 143 -21.89 -10.13 13.99
C CYS A 143 -21.57 -9.86 12.52
N PRO A 144 -21.65 -8.61 12.03
CA PRO A 144 -21.44 -8.28 10.62
C PRO A 144 -20.09 -8.76 10.08
N TYR A 145 -19.03 -8.67 10.89
CA TYR A 145 -17.70 -9.16 10.50
C TYR A 145 -17.65 -10.68 10.32
N TYR A 146 -18.13 -11.45 11.30
CA TYR A 146 -18.09 -12.90 11.22
C TYR A 146 -19.05 -13.46 10.19
N GLN A 147 -20.18 -12.81 9.96
CA GLN A 147 -21.12 -13.11 8.88
C GLN A 147 -20.46 -12.92 7.52
N ALA A 148 -19.90 -11.73 7.25
CA ALA A 148 -19.20 -11.44 6.00
C ALA A 148 -18.00 -12.38 5.78
N LYS A 149 -17.29 -12.76 6.86
CA LYS A 149 -16.20 -13.74 6.78
C LYS A 149 -16.69 -15.12 6.38
N PHE A 150 -17.84 -15.56 6.91
CA PHE A 150 -18.48 -16.82 6.55
C PHE A 150 -18.92 -16.80 5.08
N GLU A 151 -19.61 -15.76 4.64
CA GLU A 151 -20.06 -15.58 3.26
C GLU A 151 -18.89 -15.59 2.26
N ALA A 152 -17.82 -14.84 2.57
CA ALA A 152 -16.59 -14.85 1.76
C ALA A 152 -15.90 -16.22 1.70
N LYS A 153 -16.09 -17.07 2.72
CA LYS A 153 -15.55 -18.43 2.74
C LYS A 153 -16.33 -19.39 1.83
N GLN A 154 -17.62 -19.12 1.63
CA GLN A 154 -18.48 -19.93 0.76
C GLN A 154 -18.52 -19.41 -0.68
N ALA A 155 -18.10 -18.17 -0.88
CA ALA A 155 -18.16 -17.51 -2.17
C ALA A 155 -17.21 -18.16 -3.21
N PRO A 156 -17.65 -18.32 -4.46
CA PRO A 156 -16.78 -18.81 -5.52
C PRO A 156 -15.71 -17.81 -5.91
N ILE A 157 -16.05 -16.51 -5.94
CA ILE A 157 -15.12 -15.41 -6.24
C ILE A 157 -15.20 -14.36 -5.15
N VAL A 158 -14.05 -14.05 -4.54
CA VAL A 158 -13.91 -13.04 -3.48
C VAL A 158 -13.11 -11.85 -3.99
N VAL A 159 -13.64 -10.64 -3.79
CA VAL A 159 -12.87 -9.40 -4.00
C VAL A 159 -12.45 -8.82 -2.66
N CYS A 160 -11.13 -8.54 -2.51
CA CYS A 160 -10.59 -8.02 -1.25
C CYS A 160 -9.29 -7.21 -1.47
N THR A 161 -8.78 -6.59 -0.40
CA THR A 161 -7.50 -5.90 -0.45
C THR A 161 -6.31 -6.85 -0.37
N PHE A 162 -5.13 -6.42 -0.87
CA PHE A 162 -3.86 -7.15 -0.69
C PHE A 162 -3.59 -7.50 0.76
N ALA A 163 -3.86 -6.57 1.69
CA ALA A 163 -3.69 -6.79 3.12
C ALA A 163 -4.62 -7.90 3.64
N TYR A 164 -5.90 -7.90 3.25
CA TYR A 164 -6.84 -8.94 3.65
C TYR A 164 -6.39 -10.33 3.15
N TYR A 165 -5.98 -10.42 1.88
CA TYR A 165 -5.45 -11.65 1.30
C TYR A 165 -4.22 -12.16 2.04
N LEU A 166 -3.25 -11.27 2.32
CA LEU A 166 -2.05 -11.57 3.08
C LEU A 166 -2.39 -12.09 4.48
N TYR A 167 -3.27 -11.40 5.22
CA TYR A 167 -3.65 -11.83 6.57
C TYR A 167 -4.37 -13.18 6.57
N THR A 168 -5.20 -13.46 5.57
CA THR A 168 -5.94 -14.70 5.46
C THR A 168 -5.03 -15.90 5.16
N HIS A 169 -4.09 -15.76 4.24
CA HIS A 169 -3.29 -16.89 3.75
C HIS A 169 -1.94 -17.04 4.44
N LEU A 170 -1.32 -15.97 4.91
CA LEU A 170 -0.02 -16.01 5.58
C LEU A 170 -0.15 -16.14 7.11
N PHE A 171 -0.94 -15.27 7.74
CA PHE A 171 -0.98 -15.19 9.21
C PHE A 171 -2.05 -16.10 9.83
N ALA A 172 -3.26 -16.05 9.32
CA ALA A 172 -4.33 -16.88 9.87
C ALA A 172 -4.19 -18.35 9.46
N ARG A 173 -3.53 -18.62 8.33
CA ARG A 173 -3.39 -19.96 7.73
C ARG A 173 -4.73 -20.71 7.64
N GLU A 174 -5.81 -19.95 7.52
CA GLU A 174 -7.16 -20.48 7.58
C GLU A 174 -7.58 -21.17 6.28
N ARG A 175 -6.89 -20.87 5.19
CA ARG A 175 -7.27 -21.33 3.85
C ARG A 175 -6.05 -21.81 3.06
N LYS A 176 -6.27 -22.82 2.25
CA LYS A 176 -5.33 -23.18 1.18
C LYS A 176 -5.27 -22.02 0.18
N LEU A 177 -4.18 -21.94 -0.59
CA LEU A 177 -4.11 -20.99 -1.70
C LEU A 177 -5.30 -21.18 -2.63
N PRO A 178 -5.84 -20.10 -3.24
CA PRO A 178 -6.94 -20.21 -4.17
C PRO A 178 -6.52 -20.95 -5.44
N ALA A 179 -7.51 -21.41 -6.21
CA ALA A 179 -7.27 -22.03 -7.52
C ALA A 179 -6.85 -20.98 -8.56
N GLY A 180 -7.38 -19.75 -8.44
CA GLY A 180 -7.03 -18.64 -9.32
C GLY A 180 -6.99 -17.29 -8.61
N LEU A 181 -6.12 -16.41 -9.07
CA LEU A 181 -5.87 -15.09 -8.48
C LEU A 181 -5.74 -14.01 -9.57
N VAL A 182 -6.47 -12.92 -9.40
CA VAL A 182 -6.24 -11.66 -10.12
C VAL A 182 -5.61 -10.66 -9.18
N ILE A 183 -4.53 -10.01 -9.62
CA ILE A 183 -3.82 -8.95 -8.87
C ILE A 183 -3.91 -7.67 -9.69
N ASP A 184 -4.79 -6.78 -9.30
CA ASP A 184 -4.92 -5.46 -9.94
C ASP A 184 -3.98 -4.44 -9.28
N GLU A 185 -3.43 -3.52 -10.07
CA GLU A 185 -2.41 -2.56 -9.66
C GLU A 185 -1.22 -3.25 -8.95
N VAL A 186 -0.74 -4.34 -9.54
CA VAL A 186 0.28 -5.24 -8.98
C VAL A 186 1.60 -4.55 -8.60
N HIS A 187 1.92 -3.40 -9.19
CA HIS A 187 3.08 -2.58 -8.83
C HIS A 187 3.08 -2.13 -7.35
N GLN A 188 1.90 -2.05 -6.71
CA GLN A 188 1.77 -1.68 -5.29
C GLN A 188 1.91 -2.87 -4.34
N LEU A 189 1.85 -4.10 -4.85
CA LEU A 189 1.80 -5.31 -4.01
C LEU A 189 2.97 -5.40 -3.03
N ALA A 190 4.21 -5.22 -3.50
CA ALA A 190 5.39 -5.30 -2.64
C ALA A 190 5.40 -4.21 -1.55
N LYS A 191 4.93 -3.00 -1.85
CA LYS A 191 4.81 -1.88 -0.90
C LYS A 191 3.82 -2.23 0.22
N VAL A 192 2.64 -2.74 -0.14
CA VAL A 192 1.60 -3.13 0.83
C VAL A 192 2.05 -4.30 1.68
N VAL A 193 2.66 -5.32 1.08
CA VAL A 193 3.18 -6.49 1.81
C VAL A 193 4.27 -6.08 2.80
N ARG A 194 5.23 -5.23 2.40
CA ARG A 194 6.24 -4.70 3.33
C ARG A 194 5.61 -3.94 4.49
N SER A 195 4.62 -3.09 4.22
CA SER A 195 3.91 -2.35 5.26
C SER A 195 3.20 -3.28 6.25
N ALA A 196 2.46 -4.25 5.74
CA ALA A 196 1.73 -5.21 6.56
C ALA A 196 2.64 -6.13 7.41
N LEU A 197 3.87 -6.36 6.98
CA LEU A 197 4.87 -7.17 7.68
C LEU A 197 5.80 -6.35 8.59
N SER A 198 5.63 -5.04 8.63
CA SER A 198 6.42 -4.16 9.50
C SER A 198 5.75 -4.02 10.87
N TYR A 199 6.57 -4.01 11.93
CA TYR A 199 6.12 -3.93 13.32
C TYR A 199 6.89 -2.86 14.07
N GLU A 200 6.21 -2.22 15.01
CA GLU A 200 6.82 -1.29 15.95
C GLU A 200 6.43 -1.67 17.37
N ILE A 201 7.39 -1.67 18.29
CA ILE A 201 7.15 -1.78 19.72
C ILE A 201 7.81 -0.60 20.43
N THR A 202 7.10 -0.03 21.42
CA THR A 202 7.58 1.11 22.18
C THR A 202 7.71 0.77 23.67
N ASP A 203 8.61 1.45 24.37
CA ASP A 203 8.72 1.35 25.82
C ASP A 203 7.42 1.71 26.53
N LEU A 204 6.67 2.69 26.01
CA LEU A 204 5.36 3.09 26.54
C LEU A 204 4.35 1.94 26.45
N HIS A 205 4.33 1.22 25.33
CA HIS A 205 3.47 0.05 25.14
C HIS A 205 3.80 -1.04 26.17
N LEU A 206 5.09 -1.35 26.35
CA LEU A 206 5.54 -2.34 27.33
C LEU A 206 5.22 -1.90 28.79
N LYS A 207 5.47 -0.64 29.16
CA LYS A 207 5.13 -0.09 30.50
C LYS A 207 3.65 -0.22 30.83
N ARG A 208 2.77 0.12 29.87
CA ARG A 208 1.31 -0.03 30.03
C ARG A 208 0.93 -1.50 30.20
N SER A 209 1.55 -2.36 29.43
CA SER A 209 1.32 -3.81 29.50
C SER A 209 1.70 -4.40 30.83
N ILE A 210 2.85 -4.02 31.39
CA ILE A 210 3.33 -4.47 32.71
C ILE A 210 2.34 -4.03 33.80
N LYS A 211 1.93 -2.74 33.78
CA LYS A 211 0.96 -2.21 34.76
C LYS A 211 -0.35 -3.02 34.72
N LEU A 212 -0.78 -3.38 33.54
CA LEU A 212 -2.00 -4.12 33.30
C LEU A 212 -1.91 -5.56 33.81
N LEU A 213 -0.83 -6.28 33.47
CA LEU A 213 -0.60 -7.64 33.93
C LEU A 213 -0.54 -7.75 35.46
N ARG A 214 0.10 -6.77 36.11
CA ARG A 214 0.13 -6.70 37.60
C ARG A 214 -1.28 -6.48 38.17
N ARG A 215 -2.11 -5.63 37.56
CA ARG A 215 -3.47 -5.37 38.00
C ARG A 215 -4.37 -6.60 37.95
N ILE A 216 -4.19 -7.46 36.93
CA ILE A 216 -4.97 -8.69 36.77
C ILE A 216 -4.38 -9.90 37.51
N GLY A 217 -3.37 -9.70 38.36
CA GLY A 217 -2.77 -10.76 39.16
C GLY A 217 -1.86 -11.71 38.40
N ALA A 218 -1.23 -11.25 37.31
CA ALA A 218 -0.26 -12.01 36.51
C ALA A 218 1.19 -11.47 36.69
N PRO A 219 1.78 -11.55 37.89
CA PRO A 219 3.07 -10.96 38.16
C PRO A 219 4.23 -11.63 37.40
N ALA A 220 4.18 -12.94 37.19
CA ALA A 220 5.23 -13.67 36.48
C ALA A 220 5.33 -13.23 35.00
N GLU A 221 4.20 -13.03 34.35
CA GLU A 221 4.11 -12.54 32.99
C GLU A 221 4.51 -11.07 32.91
N ALA A 222 4.13 -10.27 33.92
CA ALA A 222 4.56 -8.87 34.03
C ALA A 222 6.08 -8.76 34.16
N ASP A 223 6.72 -9.62 34.95
CA ASP A 223 8.18 -9.65 35.12
C ASP A 223 8.88 -10.10 33.81
N GLY A 224 8.31 -11.02 33.05
CA GLY A 224 8.79 -11.38 31.72
C GLY A 224 8.79 -10.20 30.76
N VAL A 225 7.69 -9.43 30.72
CA VAL A 225 7.60 -8.21 29.88
C VAL A 225 8.53 -7.11 30.41
N GLN A 226 8.74 -7.01 31.74
CA GLN A 226 9.69 -6.08 32.34
C GLN A 226 11.13 -6.39 31.90
N LEU A 227 11.54 -7.65 31.91
CA LEU A 227 12.85 -8.06 31.41
C LEU A 227 13.07 -7.66 29.94
N PHE A 228 12.03 -7.77 29.12
CA PHE A 228 12.10 -7.33 27.72
C PHE A 228 12.21 -5.80 27.62
N LEU A 229 11.44 -5.06 28.40
CA LEU A 229 11.55 -3.59 28.47
C LEU A 229 12.97 -3.16 28.88
N ASP A 230 13.55 -3.78 29.91
CA ASP A 230 14.89 -3.47 30.39
C ASP A 230 15.97 -3.78 29.33
N ALA A 231 15.83 -4.91 28.64
CA ALA A 231 16.70 -5.27 27.52
C ALA A 231 16.61 -4.26 26.38
N LEU A 232 15.39 -3.85 26.02
CA LEU A 232 15.13 -2.85 24.98
C LEU A 232 15.76 -1.50 25.36
N VAL A 233 15.42 -0.97 26.53
CA VAL A 233 15.94 0.32 27.02
C VAL A 233 17.47 0.29 27.12
N SER A 234 18.07 -0.77 27.69
CA SER A 234 19.53 -0.87 27.81
C SER A 234 20.25 -0.93 26.46
N THR A 235 19.61 -1.53 25.45
CA THR A 235 20.13 -1.59 24.08
C THR A 235 20.05 -0.22 23.41
N LEU A 236 18.90 0.46 23.52
CA LEU A 236 18.65 1.69 22.80
C LEU A 236 19.29 2.92 23.45
N ARG A 237 19.43 2.94 24.77
CA ARG A 237 20.12 4.05 25.50
C ARG A 237 21.55 4.28 25.02
N ARG A 238 22.19 3.25 24.43
CA ARG A 238 23.56 3.34 23.90
C ARG A 238 23.61 3.86 22.46
N LYS A 239 22.47 4.05 21.81
CA LYS A 239 22.37 4.53 20.42
C LYS A 239 22.28 6.05 20.41
N PRO A 240 22.66 6.69 19.27
CA PRO A 240 22.45 8.12 19.10
C PRO A 240 20.97 8.47 19.26
N GLN A 241 20.70 9.53 20.02
CA GLN A 241 19.34 10.01 20.22
C GLN A 241 18.80 10.67 18.93
N SER A 242 17.49 10.65 18.76
CA SER A 242 16.78 11.21 17.60
C SER A 242 17.27 10.71 16.24
N GLN A 243 17.93 9.54 16.22
CA GLN A 243 18.40 8.89 15.00
C GLN A 243 18.00 7.41 14.97
N SER A 244 17.50 6.99 13.82
CA SER A 244 17.31 5.56 13.57
C SER A 244 18.66 4.89 13.35
N THR A 245 18.89 3.79 14.04
CA THR A 245 20.16 3.05 14.00
C THR A 245 19.90 1.56 13.80
N LEU A 246 20.61 0.92 12.88
CA LEU A 246 20.56 -0.53 12.70
C LEU A 246 21.09 -1.22 13.96
N LEU A 247 20.36 -2.23 14.44
CA LEU A 247 20.81 -3.10 15.49
C LEU A 247 21.86 -4.10 14.95
N GLN A 248 22.82 -4.45 15.81
CA GLN A 248 23.79 -5.51 15.53
C GLN A 248 23.16 -6.88 15.80
N ASP A 249 23.69 -7.93 15.18
CA ASP A 249 23.14 -9.29 15.32
C ASP A 249 23.09 -9.79 16.77
N ASN A 250 24.11 -9.47 17.57
CA ASN A 250 24.13 -9.80 18.99
C ASN A 250 23.07 -9.03 19.82
N GLU A 251 22.73 -7.81 19.43
CA GLU A 251 21.67 -7.02 20.05
C GLU A 251 20.29 -7.63 19.72
N ILE A 252 20.10 -8.02 18.46
CA ILE A 252 18.89 -8.70 17.99
C ILE A 252 18.74 -10.06 18.71
N ALA A 253 19.80 -10.87 18.78
CA ALA A 253 19.79 -12.16 19.45
C ALA A 253 19.42 -12.03 20.94
N ARG A 254 19.97 -11.03 21.63
CA ARG A 254 19.62 -10.74 23.02
C ARG A 254 18.15 -10.39 23.21
N LEU A 255 17.60 -9.52 22.35
CA LEU A 255 16.17 -9.16 22.41
C LEU A 255 15.30 -10.37 22.14
N MET A 256 15.67 -11.19 21.16
CA MET A 256 14.96 -12.41 20.81
C MET A 256 14.95 -13.45 21.95
N ASP A 257 16.09 -13.65 22.64
CA ASP A 257 16.18 -14.56 23.78
C ASP A 257 15.23 -14.12 24.91
N VAL A 258 15.19 -12.83 25.22
CA VAL A 258 14.33 -12.31 26.30
C VAL A 258 12.86 -12.38 25.92
N VAL A 259 12.49 -11.95 24.71
CA VAL A 259 11.10 -12.02 24.22
C VAL A 259 10.63 -13.47 24.13
N GLY A 260 11.50 -14.38 23.70
CA GLY A 260 11.19 -15.82 23.57
C GLY A 260 10.86 -16.50 24.91
N ARG A 261 11.18 -15.91 26.03
CA ARG A 261 10.83 -16.40 27.38
C ARG A 261 9.41 -16.06 27.81
N ILE A 262 8.73 -15.14 27.11
CA ILE A 262 7.37 -14.73 27.44
C ILE A 262 6.40 -15.73 26.81
N ASP A 263 5.65 -16.45 27.66
CA ASP A 263 4.63 -17.42 27.18
C ASP A 263 3.32 -16.70 26.79
N ALA A 264 3.19 -16.39 25.50
CA ALA A 264 1.97 -15.80 24.95
C ALA A 264 0.72 -16.70 25.10
N ASN A 265 0.90 -18.02 25.22
CA ASN A 265 -0.22 -18.94 25.46
C ASN A 265 -0.67 -18.91 26.92
N ALA A 266 0.27 -18.76 27.86
CA ALA A 266 -0.07 -18.53 29.28
C ALA A 266 -0.89 -17.25 29.43
N LEU A 267 -0.47 -16.15 28.79
CA LEU A 267 -1.23 -14.89 28.78
C LEU A 267 -2.66 -15.07 28.22
N ARG A 268 -2.83 -15.82 27.14
CA ARG A 268 -4.16 -16.09 26.57
C ARG A 268 -5.04 -16.93 27.51
N ARG A 269 -4.45 -17.90 28.22
CA ARG A 269 -5.17 -18.69 29.22
C ARG A 269 -5.62 -17.82 30.38
N LEU A 270 -4.73 -17.00 30.96
CA LEU A 270 -5.05 -16.08 32.05
C LEU A 270 -6.18 -15.10 31.68
N ILE A 271 -6.18 -14.56 30.48
CA ILE A 271 -7.27 -13.70 30.00
C ILE A 271 -8.60 -14.49 29.97
N ALA A 272 -8.59 -15.70 29.41
CA ALA A 272 -9.78 -16.54 29.30
C ALA A 272 -10.32 -16.94 30.69
N GLU A 273 -9.44 -17.33 31.62
CA GLU A 273 -9.76 -17.67 33.01
C GLU A 273 -10.30 -16.47 33.79
N GLY A 274 -9.66 -15.28 33.61
CA GLY A 274 -10.09 -14.05 34.23
C GLY A 274 -11.50 -13.61 33.79
N ILE A 275 -11.84 -13.77 32.50
CA ILE A 275 -13.18 -13.52 31.98
C ILE A 275 -14.17 -14.56 32.55
N ALA A 276 -13.81 -15.84 32.52
CA ALA A 276 -14.69 -16.92 33.00
C ALA A 276 -14.98 -16.85 34.50
N SER A 277 -14.01 -16.37 35.30
CA SER A 277 -14.16 -16.19 36.76
C SER A 277 -14.81 -14.86 37.17
N GLY A 278 -15.07 -13.96 36.21
CA GLY A 278 -15.57 -12.62 36.51
C GLY A 278 -14.55 -11.63 37.11
N GLN A 279 -13.26 -12.02 37.17
CA GLN A 279 -12.18 -11.11 37.58
C GLN A 279 -11.90 -10.03 36.54
N ILE A 280 -12.24 -10.30 35.29
CA ILE A 280 -12.16 -9.38 34.17
C ILE A 280 -13.56 -9.19 33.63
N ASP A 281 -14.10 -7.97 33.74
CA ASP A 281 -15.34 -7.61 33.07
C ASP A 281 -15.02 -7.14 31.64
N PRO A 282 -15.55 -7.85 30.61
CA PRO A 282 -15.27 -7.50 29.22
C PRO A 282 -15.72 -6.08 28.84
N VAL A 283 -16.72 -5.51 29.50
CA VAL A 283 -17.23 -4.16 29.21
C VAL A 283 -16.39 -3.11 29.93
N GLU A 284 -16.25 -3.21 31.25
CA GLU A 284 -15.48 -2.26 32.06
C GLU A 284 -13.98 -2.31 31.72
N ASP A 285 -13.44 -3.49 31.49
CA ASP A 285 -12.02 -3.71 31.17
C ASP A 285 -11.69 -3.71 29.66
N ARG A 286 -12.60 -3.25 28.81
CA ARG A 286 -12.46 -3.31 27.33
C ARG A 286 -11.07 -2.87 26.83
N THR A 287 -10.65 -1.68 27.22
CA THR A 287 -9.34 -1.13 26.80
C THR A 287 -8.17 -1.98 27.29
N THR A 288 -8.28 -2.49 28.51
CA THR A 288 -7.32 -3.37 29.15
C THR A 288 -7.20 -4.70 28.40
N LEU A 289 -8.33 -5.33 28.14
CA LEU A 289 -8.39 -6.59 27.37
C LEU A 289 -7.86 -6.41 25.95
N LYS A 290 -8.17 -5.30 25.28
CA LYS A 290 -7.65 -5.00 23.96
C LYS A 290 -6.12 -4.86 23.95
N GLN A 291 -5.56 -4.20 24.96
CA GLN A 291 -4.10 -4.09 25.11
C GLN A 291 -3.45 -5.46 25.35
N LEU A 292 -4.03 -6.29 26.24
CA LEU A 292 -3.55 -7.65 26.49
C LEU A 292 -3.63 -8.53 25.24
N GLU A 293 -4.74 -8.44 24.51
CA GLU A 293 -4.90 -9.16 23.24
C GLU A 293 -3.82 -8.76 22.23
N SER A 294 -3.55 -7.46 22.08
CA SER A 294 -2.49 -6.95 21.22
C SER A 294 -1.13 -7.49 21.63
N ILE A 295 -0.78 -7.43 22.93
CA ILE A 295 0.51 -7.94 23.44
C ILE A 295 0.67 -9.44 23.13
N THR A 296 -0.33 -10.26 23.46
CA THR A 296 -0.23 -11.71 23.22
C THR A 296 -0.07 -12.06 21.74
N TYR A 297 -0.65 -11.24 20.88
CA TYR A 297 -0.54 -11.39 19.44
C TYR A 297 0.81 -10.88 18.91
N ASP A 298 1.21 -9.70 19.36
CA ASP A 298 2.41 -9.02 18.89
C ASP A 298 3.69 -9.69 19.38
N LEU A 299 3.75 -10.18 20.63
CA LEU A 299 4.93 -10.88 21.14
C LEU A 299 5.32 -12.08 20.25
N GLY A 300 4.35 -12.90 19.85
CA GLY A 300 4.61 -14.03 18.95
C GLY A 300 5.14 -13.56 17.58
N ARG A 301 4.62 -12.44 17.09
CA ARG A 301 5.06 -11.83 15.83
C ARG A 301 6.47 -11.24 15.96
N TYR A 302 6.80 -10.60 17.09
CA TYR A 302 8.15 -10.05 17.33
C TYR A 302 9.20 -11.13 17.39
N VAL A 303 8.96 -12.23 18.13
CA VAL A 303 9.88 -13.37 18.17
C VAL A 303 10.15 -13.88 16.75
N HIS A 304 9.09 -14.09 15.99
CA HIS A 304 9.22 -14.59 14.62
C HIS A 304 9.96 -13.59 13.70
N SER A 305 9.65 -12.31 13.79
CA SER A 305 10.27 -11.27 12.97
C SER A 305 11.74 -11.04 13.34
N LEU A 306 12.08 -11.09 14.63
CA LEU A 306 13.47 -11.01 15.09
C LEU A 306 14.30 -12.22 14.64
N ASP A 307 13.70 -13.42 14.67
CA ASP A 307 14.34 -14.64 14.15
C ASP A 307 14.68 -14.49 12.64
N TYR A 308 13.78 -13.88 11.85
CA TYR A 308 14.04 -13.57 10.45
C TYR A 308 15.07 -12.46 10.22
N ALA A 309 15.31 -11.60 11.20
CA ALA A 309 16.31 -10.53 11.12
C ALA A 309 17.75 -11.04 11.33
N LEU A 310 17.92 -12.21 11.95
CA LEU A 310 19.24 -12.81 12.20
C LEU A 310 19.76 -13.59 11.00
N PRO A 311 21.00 -13.31 10.52
CA PRO A 311 21.57 -13.98 9.34
C PRO A 311 21.84 -15.48 9.54
N GLU A 312 22.09 -15.92 10.77
CA GLU A 312 22.54 -17.28 11.11
C GLU A 312 21.41 -18.30 11.29
N THR A 313 20.15 -17.90 11.22
CA THR A 313 19.03 -18.82 11.44
C THR A 313 18.90 -19.93 10.38
N GLY A 314 19.68 -19.86 9.30
CA GLY A 314 19.60 -20.81 8.18
C GLY A 314 18.27 -20.79 7.44
N ARG A 315 17.33 -19.94 7.83
CA ARG A 315 16.02 -19.79 7.22
C ARG A 315 16.13 -18.89 5.99
N ARG A 316 15.44 -19.27 4.91
CA ARG A 316 15.44 -18.50 3.66
C ARG A 316 14.90 -17.07 3.81
N GLY A 317 14.19 -16.78 4.91
CA GLY A 317 13.63 -15.48 5.22
C GLY A 317 14.53 -14.54 6.02
N ALA A 318 15.65 -15.01 6.57
CA ALA A 318 16.52 -14.23 7.48
C ALA A 318 17.02 -12.89 6.91
N LEU A 319 17.02 -12.74 5.60
CA LEU A 319 17.47 -11.53 4.90
C LEU A 319 16.32 -10.59 4.50
N ASN A 320 15.08 -10.89 4.91
CA ASN A 320 13.90 -10.12 4.52
C ASN A 320 13.54 -9.00 5.47
N TYR A 321 14.16 -8.94 6.66
CA TYR A 321 13.85 -7.96 7.70
C TYR A 321 15.04 -7.10 8.05
N VAL A 322 14.75 -5.84 8.36
CA VAL A 322 15.68 -4.90 8.98
C VAL A 322 15.12 -4.52 10.33
N THR A 323 15.94 -4.66 11.36
CA THR A 323 15.64 -4.21 12.71
C THR A 323 16.41 -2.95 12.99
N TYR A 324 15.73 -1.89 13.39
CA TYR A 324 16.37 -0.65 13.79
C TYR A 324 15.62 0.01 14.94
N ALA A 325 16.31 0.89 15.61
CA ALA A 325 15.83 1.54 16.79
C ALA A 325 15.88 3.06 16.63
N TYR A 326 14.95 3.72 17.26
CA TYR A 326 14.87 5.16 17.35
C TYR A 326 14.65 5.55 18.80
N SER A 327 15.42 6.51 19.31
CA SER A 327 15.23 7.09 20.64
C SER A 327 14.91 8.57 20.50
N GLU A 328 13.90 9.06 21.20
CA GLU A 328 13.58 10.48 21.33
C GLU A 328 14.03 11.01 22.70
N GLU A 329 14.54 12.24 22.75
CA GLU A 329 14.75 12.93 24.02
C GLU A 329 13.41 13.29 24.66
N GLU A 330 13.29 13.06 25.98
CA GLU A 330 12.13 13.50 26.73
C GLU A 330 12.13 15.02 26.91
N TYR A 331 11.10 15.64 26.41
CA TYR A 331 10.64 16.91 26.92
C TYR A 331 9.36 16.66 27.71
N GLY A 332 9.51 16.29 29.00
CA GLY A 332 8.52 16.46 30.07
C GLY A 332 7.11 15.89 29.88
N ASP A 333 6.83 15.08 28.87
CA ASP A 333 5.52 14.48 28.67
C ASP A 333 5.59 12.95 28.81
N ASP A 334 5.15 12.44 29.96
CA ASP A 334 5.06 10.99 30.28
C ASP A 334 4.17 10.17 29.32
N ARG A 335 3.59 10.82 28.32
CA ARG A 335 2.70 10.19 27.33
C ARG A 335 3.42 9.82 26.02
N LYS A 336 4.66 10.24 25.82
CA LYS A 336 5.43 9.94 24.60
C LYS A 336 6.37 8.75 24.81
N ALA A 337 6.44 7.90 23.79
CA ALA A 337 7.41 6.81 23.74
C ALA A 337 8.82 7.37 23.59
N GLN A 338 9.75 6.96 24.49
CA GLN A 338 11.16 7.34 24.43
C GLN A 338 11.96 6.43 23.51
N TYR A 339 11.64 5.15 23.50
CA TYR A 339 12.38 4.13 22.79
C TYR A 339 11.45 3.35 21.86
N ARG A 340 11.88 3.18 20.60
CA ARG A 340 11.14 2.45 19.58
C ARG A 340 12.02 1.40 18.94
N LEU A 341 11.57 0.16 18.93
CA LEU A 341 12.11 -0.92 18.11
C LEU A 341 11.24 -1.09 16.89
N ILE A 342 11.82 -0.95 15.70
CA ILE A 342 11.13 -1.10 14.44
C ILE A 342 11.71 -2.30 13.71
N ILE A 343 10.85 -3.26 13.40
CA ILE A 343 11.18 -4.44 12.60
C ILE A 343 10.46 -4.27 11.28
N LYS A 344 11.21 -4.03 10.21
CA LYS A 344 10.65 -3.72 8.90
C LYS A 344 10.96 -4.83 7.91
N ALA A 345 9.92 -5.39 7.30
CA ALA A 345 10.10 -6.29 6.18
C ALA A 345 10.66 -5.50 5.00
N TYR A 346 11.75 -6.00 4.44
CA TYR A 346 12.49 -5.25 3.45
C TYR A 346 12.33 -5.81 2.05
N TYR A 347 12.50 -7.11 1.91
CA TYR A 347 12.39 -7.82 0.65
C TYR A 347 11.16 -8.74 0.66
N ALA A 348 10.07 -8.27 0.06
CA ALA A 348 8.78 -8.95 0.09
C ALA A 348 8.65 -10.11 -0.92
N ALA A 349 9.53 -10.18 -1.92
CA ALA A 349 9.41 -11.11 -3.04
C ALA A 349 9.26 -12.61 -2.64
N PRO A 350 10.02 -13.17 -1.68
CA PRO A 350 9.84 -14.57 -1.29
C PRO A 350 8.46 -14.84 -0.65
N ILE A 351 7.93 -13.87 0.10
CA ILE A 351 6.63 -13.97 0.76
C ILE A 351 5.51 -13.87 -0.27
N ILE A 352 5.60 -12.91 -1.18
CA ILE A 352 4.64 -12.78 -2.28
C ILE A 352 4.61 -14.08 -3.08
N ARG A 353 5.78 -14.60 -3.49
CA ARG A 353 5.87 -15.84 -4.27
C ARG A 353 5.20 -17.04 -3.56
N ALA A 354 5.32 -17.13 -2.25
CA ALA A 354 4.69 -18.18 -1.46
C ALA A 354 3.15 -18.06 -1.38
N LEU A 355 2.59 -16.92 -1.76
CA LEU A 355 1.16 -16.62 -1.75
C LEU A 355 0.51 -16.66 -3.15
N LEU A 356 1.30 -16.91 -4.20
CA LEU A 356 0.80 -16.97 -5.57
C LEU A 356 0.33 -18.40 -5.88
N PRO A 357 -0.92 -18.60 -6.32
CA PRO A 357 -1.35 -19.86 -6.90
C PRO A 357 -0.79 -20.04 -8.32
N GLU A 358 -0.92 -21.25 -8.85
CA GLU A 358 -0.44 -21.60 -10.18
C GLU A 358 -1.13 -20.82 -11.32
N ARG A 359 -2.38 -20.40 -11.09
CA ARG A 359 -3.16 -19.58 -12.04
C ARG A 359 -3.32 -18.16 -11.52
N THR A 360 -2.41 -17.28 -11.93
CA THR A 360 -2.41 -15.87 -11.50
C THR A 360 -2.36 -14.94 -12.71
N LEU A 361 -3.31 -14.03 -12.78
CA LEU A 361 -3.28 -12.89 -13.69
C LEU A 361 -2.89 -11.63 -12.91
N ALA A 362 -1.70 -11.10 -13.17
CA ALA A 362 -1.20 -9.88 -12.56
C ALA A 362 -1.17 -8.75 -13.59
N TYR A 363 -1.73 -7.59 -13.27
CA TYR A 363 -1.67 -6.46 -14.18
C TYR A 363 -1.58 -5.09 -13.50
N SER A 364 -1.05 -4.14 -14.25
CA SER A 364 -1.00 -2.72 -13.89
C SER A 364 -0.87 -1.87 -15.15
N ALA A 365 -1.19 -0.59 -15.05
CA ALA A 365 -0.90 0.37 -16.10
C ALA A 365 0.60 0.68 -16.23
N THR A 366 1.38 0.36 -15.21
CA THR A 366 2.80 0.72 -15.09
C THR A 366 3.58 -0.41 -14.43
N ILE A 367 4.22 -1.24 -15.23
CA ILE A 367 5.11 -2.32 -14.75
C ILE A 367 6.57 -1.95 -15.01
N GLY A 368 6.84 -1.33 -16.15
CA GLY A 368 8.18 -0.91 -16.53
C GLY A 368 9.09 -2.09 -16.85
N ASN A 369 10.29 -2.11 -16.30
CA ASN A 369 11.24 -3.20 -16.56
C ASN A 369 10.81 -4.50 -15.85
N PRO A 370 10.47 -5.59 -16.61
CA PRO A 370 9.95 -6.83 -16.03
C PRO A 370 10.93 -7.54 -15.08
N ASP A 371 12.24 -7.45 -15.33
CA ASP A 371 13.24 -8.10 -14.47
C ASP A 371 13.29 -7.45 -13.09
N ILE A 372 13.24 -6.11 -13.07
CA ILE A 372 13.27 -5.35 -11.82
C ILE A 372 11.93 -5.49 -11.08
N PHE A 373 10.83 -5.48 -11.80
CA PHE A 373 9.50 -5.80 -11.26
C PHE A 373 9.50 -7.20 -10.63
N GLY A 374 10.02 -8.21 -11.35
CA GLY A 374 10.15 -9.58 -10.84
C GLY A 374 11.07 -9.68 -9.61
N PHE A 375 12.15 -8.90 -9.58
CA PHE A 375 13.02 -8.82 -8.40
C PHE A 375 12.28 -8.22 -7.19
N GLU A 376 11.53 -7.14 -7.37
CA GLU A 376 10.81 -6.44 -6.29
C GLU A 376 9.60 -7.24 -5.77
N THR A 377 8.84 -7.85 -6.67
CA THR A 377 7.57 -8.51 -6.35
C THR A 377 7.67 -10.03 -6.20
N GLY A 378 8.73 -10.65 -6.74
CA GLY A 378 8.82 -12.10 -6.86
C GLY A 378 7.98 -12.70 -7.99
N ILE A 379 7.26 -11.89 -8.77
CA ILE A 379 6.43 -12.31 -9.89
C ILE A 379 7.29 -12.39 -11.14
N GLN A 380 7.50 -13.59 -11.65
CA GLN A 380 8.32 -13.88 -12.82
C GLN A 380 7.51 -14.64 -13.87
N PHE A 381 6.31 -14.13 -14.16
CA PHE A 381 5.44 -14.69 -15.19
C PHE A 381 5.77 -14.12 -16.57
N PRO A 382 5.33 -14.78 -17.67
CA PRO A 382 5.37 -14.18 -19.00
C PRO A 382 4.78 -12.77 -19.00
N PHE A 383 5.50 -11.83 -19.59
CA PHE A 383 5.13 -10.42 -19.61
C PHE A 383 4.65 -10.00 -20.99
N HIS A 384 3.52 -9.31 -21.03
CA HIS A 384 2.95 -8.76 -22.25
C HIS A 384 2.50 -7.30 -22.02
N SER A 385 2.78 -6.42 -22.97
CA SER A 385 2.28 -5.05 -22.96
C SER A 385 1.13 -4.94 -23.95
N LEU A 386 -0.02 -4.45 -23.47
CA LEU A 386 -1.19 -4.25 -24.29
C LEU A 386 -1.11 -2.92 -25.04
N THR A 387 -1.78 -2.85 -26.20
CA THR A 387 -1.89 -1.61 -26.95
C THR A 387 -2.69 -0.57 -26.19
N GLY A 388 -2.23 0.69 -26.23
CA GLY A 388 -2.95 1.82 -25.61
C GLY A 388 -4.19 2.18 -26.41
N SER A 389 -5.27 2.49 -25.70
CA SER A 389 -6.53 3.01 -26.32
C SER A 389 -6.53 4.54 -26.42
N PHE A 390 -5.54 5.21 -25.83
CA PHE A 390 -5.47 6.66 -25.81
C PHE A 390 -4.65 7.20 -26.98
N PRO A 391 -5.17 8.21 -27.69
CA PRO A 391 -4.41 8.91 -28.70
C PRO A 391 -3.20 9.61 -28.03
N ALA A 392 -1.98 9.37 -28.55
CA ALA A 392 -0.76 9.97 -28.02
C ALA A 392 -0.77 11.51 -28.11
N GLU A 393 -1.52 12.05 -29.08
CA GLU A 393 -1.75 13.48 -29.26
C GLU A 393 -2.50 14.16 -28.11
N ASN A 394 -3.31 13.41 -27.36
CA ASN A 394 -4.04 13.92 -26.19
C ASN A 394 -3.18 14.07 -24.93
N ALA A 395 -1.95 13.58 -24.96
CA ALA A 395 -1.03 13.64 -23.83
C ALA A 395 0.24 14.40 -24.18
N ARG A 396 0.83 15.08 -23.18
CA ARG A 396 2.21 15.55 -23.23
C ARG A 396 2.92 15.17 -21.94
N VAL A 397 4.07 14.55 -22.10
CA VAL A 397 5.01 14.25 -21.02
C VAL A 397 6.25 15.09 -21.31
N MET A 398 6.46 16.15 -20.55
CA MET A 398 7.48 17.14 -20.84
C MET A 398 8.55 17.20 -19.76
N MET A 399 9.78 17.36 -20.18
CA MET A 399 10.91 17.60 -19.28
C MET A 399 11.75 18.76 -19.82
N PRO A 400 11.60 19.97 -19.23
CA PRO A 400 12.28 21.16 -19.73
C PRO A 400 13.81 21.02 -19.73
N THR A 401 14.46 21.52 -20.78
CA THR A 401 15.92 21.48 -20.93
C THR A 401 16.66 22.34 -19.92
N ASN A 402 16.02 23.42 -19.48
CA ASN A 402 16.59 24.47 -18.62
C ASN A 402 16.18 24.34 -17.14
N THR A 403 15.87 23.11 -16.68
CA THR A 403 15.66 22.81 -15.27
C THR A 403 16.95 22.31 -14.60
N PRO A 404 17.16 22.57 -13.29
CA PRO A 404 18.35 22.10 -12.59
C PRO A 404 18.27 20.62 -12.22
N ASN A 405 19.42 20.05 -11.85
CA ASN A 405 19.46 18.75 -11.18
C ASN A 405 19.19 18.94 -9.68
N LEU A 406 18.01 18.54 -9.22
CA LEU A 406 17.58 18.69 -7.82
C LEU A 406 18.01 17.54 -6.90
N SER A 407 18.99 16.71 -7.28
CA SER A 407 19.56 15.70 -6.38
C SER A 407 20.26 16.34 -5.18
N LYS A 408 20.22 15.68 -4.02
CA LYS A 408 20.82 16.19 -2.77
C LYS A 408 22.33 16.53 -2.92
N ALA A 409 23.02 15.78 -3.79
CA ALA A 409 24.45 15.96 -4.05
C ALA A 409 24.77 17.14 -5.00
N LYS A 410 23.83 17.57 -5.83
CA LYS A 410 24.07 18.58 -6.89
C LYS A 410 23.29 19.88 -6.70
N ARG A 411 22.23 19.86 -5.87
CA ARG A 411 21.37 21.03 -5.65
C ARG A 411 21.92 21.96 -4.58
N SER A 412 21.75 23.27 -4.78
CA SER A 412 21.79 24.27 -3.71
C SER A 412 20.39 24.42 -3.08
N ARG A 413 20.32 25.04 -1.87
CA ARG A 413 19.02 25.41 -1.28
C ARG A 413 18.24 26.39 -2.18
N GLN A 414 18.94 27.23 -2.94
CA GLN A 414 18.35 28.19 -3.83
C GLN A 414 17.73 27.54 -5.08
N ASP A 415 18.29 26.41 -5.57
CA ASP A 415 17.78 25.75 -6.78
C ASP A 415 16.36 25.22 -6.59
N VAL A 416 16.07 24.62 -5.43
CA VAL A 416 14.71 24.18 -5.10
C VAL A 416 13.76 25.35 -5.06
N THR A 417 14.14 26.46 -4.39
CA THR A 417 13.31 27.66 -4.28
C THR A 417 13.06 28.30 -5.64
N LYS A 418 14.10 28.44 -6.46
CA LYS A 418 13.98 29.02 -7.81
C LYS A 418 13.08 28.15 -8.69
N THR A 419 13.21 26.82 -8.61
CA THR A 419 12.38 25.89 -9.38
C THR A 419 10.92 25.98 -8.94
N LEU A 420 10.64 25.97 -7.62
CA LEU A 420 9.28 26.12 -7.09
C LEU A 420 8.66 27.47 -7.50
N ARG A 421 9.40 28.56 -7.44
CA ARG A 421 8.91 29.89 -7.91
C ARG A 421 8.61 29.86 -9.41
N ARG A 422 9.43 29.19 -10.21
CA ARG A 422 9.18 29.02 -11.63
C ARG A 422 7.90 28.24 -11.90
N VAL A 423 7.66 27.14 -11.14
CA VAL A 423 6.40 26.39 -11.19
C VAL A 423 5.21 27.28 -10.81
N ALA A 424 5.33 28.08 -9.73
CA ALA A 424 4.26 29.00 -9.33
C ALA A 424 3.89 29.98 -10.45
N ARG A 425 4.88 30.60 -11.09
CA ARG A 425 4.65 31.49 -12.24
C ARG A 425 4.03 30.75 -13.43
N GLY A 426 4.45 29.52 -13.72
CA GLY A 426 3.81 28.70 -14.74
C GLY A 426 2.34 28.42 -14.42
N CYS A 427 2.03 28.10 -13.15
CA CYS A 427 0.65 27.94 -12.69
C CYS A 427 -0.18 29.22 -12.85
N LYS A 428 0.44 30.40 -12.61
CA LYS A 428 -0.22 31.70 -12.83
C LYS A 428 -0.60 31.88 -14.29
N SER A 429 0.35 31.72 -15.21
CA SER A 429 0.10 31.81 -16.65
C SER A 429 -0.95 30.85 -17.17
N LEU A 430 -0.97 29.61 -16.64
CA LEU A 430 -1.99 28.60 -16.95
C LEU A 430 -3.36 29.01 -16.38
N GLY A 431 -3.39 29.59 -15.18
CA GLY A 431 -4.63 30.05 -14.55
C GLY A 431 -5.28 31.24 -15.24
N GLU A 432 -4.51 32.11 -15.90
CA GLU A 432 -5.01 33.17 -16.77
C GLU A 432 -5.79 32.61 -17.99
N ARG A 433 -5.65 31.32 -18.27
CA ARG A 433 -6.36 30.53 -19.30
C ARG A 433 -7.36 29.55 -18.72
N ASP A 434 -7.73 29.72 -17.46
CA ASP A 434 -8.64 28.80 -16.70
C ASP A 434 -8.14 27.35 -16.64
N LEU A 435 -6.81 27.14 -16.70
CA LEU A 435 -6.18 25.83 -16.59
C LEU A 435 -5.69 25.60 -15.15
N ARG A 436 -6.36 24.73 -14.43
CA ARG A 436 -6.02 24.37 -13.05
C ARG A 436 -4.91 23.34 -13.01
N CYS A 437 -4.07 23.40 -11.97
CA CYS A 437 -2.85 22.63 -11.87
C CYS A 437 -2.81 21.73 -10.61
N LEU A 438 -2.19 20.57 -10.76
CA LEU A 438 -1.70 19.75 -9.65
C LEU A 438 -0.19 19.92 -9.54
N VAL A 439 0.33 20.22 -8.35
CA VAL A 439 1.77 20.31 -8.09
C VAL A 439 2.16 19.26 -7.06
N VAL A 440 3.00 18.30 -7.47
CA VAL A 440 3.47 17.20 -6.63
C VAL A 440 4.93 17.43 -6.24
N VAL A 441 5.17 17.44 -4.94
CA VAL A 441 6.49 17.62 -4.31
C VAL A 441 6.85 16.40 -3.46
N ILE A 442 8.09 16.33 -2.96
CA ILE A 442 8.58 15.14 -2.24
C ILE A 442 8.50 15.29 -0.71
N SER A 443 8.54 16.52 -0.19
CA SER A 443 8.57 16.77 1.25
C SER A 443 7.59 17.85 1.68
N GLU A 444 7.19 17.78 2.96
CA GLU A 444 6.34 18.80 3.56
C GLU A 444 6.99 20.19 3.53
N GLN A 445 8.30 20.29 3.70
CA GLN A 445 9.02 21.55 3.58
C GLN A 445 8.93 22.17 2.17
N GLU A 446 8.98 21.34 1.13
CA GLU A 446 8.77 21.80 -0.26
C GLU A 446 7.32 22.24 -0.48
N ARG A 447 6.35 21.53 0.11
CA ARG A 447 4.92 21.87 0.05
C ARG A 447 4.64 23.23 0.70
N GLU A 448 5.08 23.43 1.95
CA GLU A 448 4.92 24.68 2.68
C GLU A 448 5.58 25.85 1.96
N LYS A 449 6.79 25.62 1.45
CA LYS A 449 7.50 26.63 0.69
C LYS A 449 6.79 27.00 -0.61
N PHE A 450 6.19 26.02 -1.29
CA PHE A 450 5.42 26.29 -2.50
C PHE A 450 4.13 27.06 -2.20
N LEU A 451 3.42 26.74 -1.12
CA LEU A 451 2.25 27.50 -0.67
C LEU A 451 2.60 28.96 -0.38
N TRP A 452 3.72 29.19 0.31
CA TRP A 452 4.21 30.55 0.54
C TRP A 452 4.50 31.30 -0.77
N LEU A 453 5.15 30.62 -1.74
CA LEU A 453 5.42 31.21 -3.06
C LEU A 453 4.14 31.51 -3.86
N CYS A 454 3.13 30.65 -3.76
CA CYS A 454 1.82 30.90 -4.39
C CYS A 454 1.17 32.17 -3.82
N ASN A 455 1.20 32.32 -2.49
CA ASN A 455 0.69 33.51 -1.83
C ASN A 455 1.46 34.78 -2.26
N ASP A 456 2.80 34.71 -2.37
CA ASP A 456 3.66 35.81 -2.84
C ASP A 456 3.35 36.22 -4.30
N GLU A 457 2.99 35.25 -5.16
CA GLU A 457 2.64 35.48 -6.58
C GLU A 457 1.12 35.76 -6.80
N GLY A 458 0.32 35.78 -5.71
CA GLY A 458 -1.12 36.02 -5.75
C GLY A 458 -1.94 34.88 -6.35
N ILE A 459 -1.51 33.64 -6.15
CA ILE A 459 -2.14 32.42 -6.66
C ILE A 459 -2.94 31.72 -5.53
N SER A 460 -4.20 31.39 -5.79
CA SER A 460 -5.01 30.60 -4.87
C SER A 460 -4.60 29.13 -4.90
N ALA A 461 -3.88 28.68 -3.86
CA ALA A 461 -3.41 27.31 -3.74
C ALA A 461 -4.11 26.56 -2.61
N MET A 462 -4.54 25.33 -2.90
CA MET A 462 -5.17 24.41 -1.96
C MET A 462 -4.17 23.34 -1.52
N SER A 463 -4.20 23.00 -0.22
CA SER A 463 -3.41 21.89 0.35
C SER A 463 -4.03 21.40 1.66
N TYR A 464 -3.48 20.30 2.17
CA TYR A 464 -3.78 19.80 3.51
C TYR A 464 -2.84 20.46 4.55
N GLY A 465 -3.22 20.35 5.82
CA GLY A 465 -2.47 20.85 6.98
C GLY A 465 -3.39 21.55 7.98
N GLY A 466 -2.97 21.66 9.23
CA GLY A 466 -3.86 22.07 10.33
C GLY A 466 -5.03 21.09 10.45
N ASP A 467 -6.25 21.62 10.40
CA ASP A 467 -7.49 20.81 10.51
C ASP A 467 -7.98 20.26 9.15
N VAL A 468 -7.27 20.54 8.05
CA VAL A 468 -7.67 20.11 6.69
C VAL A 468 -6.94 18.83 6.31
N THR A 469 -7.67 17.75 6.10
CA THR A 469 -7.13 16.50 5.58
C THR A 469 -6.86 16.57 4.07
N ALA A 470 -6.00 15.70 3.55
CA ALA A 470 -5.72 15.61 2.11
C ALA A 470 -7.00 15.33 1.29
N ARG A 471 -7.92 14.53 1.84
CA ARG A 471 -9.20 14.23 1.21
C ARG A 471 -10.11 15.47 1.14
N GLN A 472 -10.21 16.24 2.22
CA GLN A 472 -11.00 17.47 2.24
C GLN A 472 -10.45 18.53 1.27
N ALA A 473 -9.11 18.68 1.22
CA ALA A 473 -8.48 19.59 0.26
C ALA A 473 -8.78 19.18 -1.20
N LEU A 474 -8.75 17.88 -1.48
CA LEU A 474 -9.07 17.32 -2.79
C LEU A 474 -10.52 17.58 -3.19
N GLU A 475 -11.49 17.30 -2.30
CA GLU A 475 -12.91 17.50 -2.60
C GLU A 475 -13.23 18.98 -2.86
N LYS A 476 -12.75 19.89 -2.02
CA LYS A 476 -12.89 21.34 -2.26
C LYS A 476 -12.28 21.77 -3.59
N PHE A 477 -11.11 21.23 -3.93
CA PHE A 477 -10.50 21.49 -5.22
C PHE A 477 -11.38 20.98 -6.38
N LYS A 478 -12.00 19.79 -6.27
CA LYS A 478 -12.96 19.28 -7.26
C LYS A 478 -14.19 20.17 -7.41
N GLU A 479 -14.67 20.75 -6.31
CA GLU A 479 -15.81 21.69 -6.27
C GLU A 479 -15.48 23.06 -6.90
N GLY A 480 -14.24 23.27 -7.34
CA GLY A 480 -13.82 24.48 -8.04
C GLY A 480 -13.02 25.47 -7.19
N GLU A 481 -12.76 25.16 -5.91
CA GLU A 481 -11.95 26.03 -5.07
C GLU A 481 -10.47 25.98 -5.46
N GLY A 482 -9.82 27.12 -5.47
CA GLY A 482 -8.38 27.24 -5.75
C GLY A 482 -7.97 26.98 -7.20
N GLN A 483 -6.87 27.57 -7.59
CA GLN A 483 -6.26 27.42 -8.91
C GLN A 483 -5.25 26.27 -8.97
N VAL A 484 -4.60 26.00 -7.84
CA VAL A 484 -3.54 24.99 -7.72
C VAL A 484 -3.82 24.08 -6.54
N LEU A 485 -3.77 22.76 -6.75
CA LEU A 485 -3.71 21.78 -5.68
C LEU A 485 -2.24 21.35 -5.48
N VAL A 486 -1.71 21.45 -4.26
CA VAL A 486 -0.33 21.05 -3.97
C VAL A 486 -0.26 20.01 -2.85
N GLY A 487 0.59 19.02 -3.02
CA GLY A 487 0.87 18.04 -1.98
C GLY A 487 2.07 17.15 -2.26
N THR A 488 2.38 16.31 -1.29
CA THR A 488 3.45 15.33 -1.45
C THR A 488 2.99 14.12 -2.27
N VAL A 489 3.94 13.39 -2.82
CA VAL A 489 3.68 12.13 -3.53
C VAL A 489 2.87 11.16 -2.66
N ALA A 490 3.14 11.10 -1.35
CA ALA A 490 2.41 10.23 -0.42
C ALA A 490 0.91 10.55 -0.34
N ASN A 491 0.53 11.81 -0.49
CA ASN A 491 -0.86 12.25 -0.38
C ASN A 491 -1.56 12.40 -1.74
N PHE A 492 -0.86 12.90 -2.76
CA PHE A 492 -1.44 13.20 -4.08
C PHE A 492 -0.75 12.49 -5.25
N GLY A 493 0.29 11.73 -5.01
CA GLY A 493 0.96 10.91 -6.03
C GLY A 493 0.19 9.65 -6.39
N GLU A 494 -0.49 9.05 -5.43
CA GLU A 494 -1.25 7.81 -5.59
C GLU A 494 -2.65 7.94 -5.01
N GLY A 495 -3.62 7.18 -5.54
CA GLY A 495 -4.94 7.02 -4.90
C GLY A 495 -5.92 8.18 -5.01
N ILE A 496 -5.58 9.30 -5.65
CA ILE A 496 -6.53 10.38 -5.92
C ILE A 496 -7.05 10.27 -7.35
N ASP A 497 -8.30 10.64 -7.54
CA ASP A 497 -8.93 10.76 -8.84
C ASP A 497 -9.20 12.24 -9.15
N LEU A 498 -8.56 12.74 -10.21
CA LEU A 498 -8.75 14.08 -10.76
C LEU A 498 -9.22 13.91 -12.20
N PRO A 499 -10.55 13.84 -12.44
CA PRO A 499 -11.07 13.77 -13.80
C PRO A 499 -10.48 14.87 -14.67
N GLY A 500 -10.31 14.62 -15.96
CA GLY A 500 -9.57 15.46 -16.90
C GLY A 500 -9.94 16.95 -16.95
N SER A 501 -11.13 17.31 -16.45
CA SER A 501 -11.56 18.72 -16.31
C SER A 501 -11.03 19.41 -15.05
N VAL A 502 -10.61 18.67 -14.00
CA VAL A 502 -10.28 19.23 -12.68
C VAL A 502 -8.85 19.75 -12.60
N ALA A 503 -7.87 19.02 -13.12
CA ALA A 503 -6.47 19.44 -13.18
C ALA A 503 -5.80 18.90 -14.45
N LYS A 504 -5.83 19.71 -15.50
CA LYS A 504 -5.27 19.31 -16.81
C LYS A 504 -3.75 19.33 -16.86
N VAL A 505 -3.09 20.09 -15.98
CA VAL A 505 -1.63 20.21 -15.93
C VAL A 505 -1.11 19.71 -14.60
N THR A 506 -0.15 18.79 -14.65
CA THR A 506 0.52 18.27 -13.45
C THR A 506 2.01 18.62 -13.51
N PHE A 507 2.51 19.25 -12.45
CA PHE A 507 3.94 19.45 -12.23
C PHE A 507 4.48 18.45 -11.22
N PHE A 508 5.59 17.79 -11.54
CA PHE A 508 6.30 16.93 -10.62
C PHE A 508 7.72 17.44 -10.39
N LEU A 509 8.01 17.84 -9.15
CA LEU A 509 9.23 18.57 -8.84
C LEU A 509 10.50 17.76 -9.08
N ARG A 510 10.58 16.56 -8.51
CA ARG A 510 11.74 15.67 -8.60
C ARG A 510 11.39 14.25 -8.15
N PRO A 511 12.16 13.20 -8.54
CA PRO A 511 11.89 11.85 -8.10
C PRO A 511 12.18 11.65 -6.61
N GLY A 512 11.40 10.79 -5.95
CA GLY A 512 11.53 10.41 -4.55
C GLY A 512 12.56 9.31 -4.33
N TYR A 513 13.84 9.64 -4.28
CA TYR A 513 14.86 8.67 -3.88
C TYR A 513 14.93 8.52 -2.35
N PRO A 514 15.14 7.30 -1.84
CA PRO A 514 15.25 7.07 -0.41
C PRO A 514 16.46 7.81 0.19
N SER A 515 16.36 8.18 1.48
CA SER A 515 17.44 8.89 2.18
C SER A 515 18.59 7.95 2.49
N PRO A 516 19.86 8.31 2.20
CA PRO A 516 21.01 7.51 2.62
C PRO A 516 21.14 7.34 4.14
N MET A 517 20.49 8.21 4.91
CA MET A 517 20.50 8.16 6.37
C MET A 517 19.42 7.19 6.92
N ASP A 518 18.49 6.74 6.09
CA ASP A 518 17.51 5.76 6.52
C ASP A 518 18.16 4.37 6.67
N PRO A 519 18.02 3.72 7.83
CA PRO A 519 18.58 2.37 8.06
C PRO A 519 18.13 1.34 7.04
N ALA A 520 16.90 1.46 6.56
CA ALA A 520 16.38 0.59 5.50
C ALA A 520 17.17 0.78 4.20
N THR A 521 17.46 2.02 3.83
CA THR A 521 18.29 2.34 2.66
C THR A 521 19.71 1.78 2.80
N GLN A 522 20.32 1.91 3.98
CA GLN A 522 21.65 1.34 4.27
C GLN A 522 21.66 -0.19 4.18
N PHE A 523 20.57 -0.83 4.61
CA PHE A 523 20.41 -2.27 4.45
C PHE A 523 20.31 -2.67 2.96
N GLU A 524 19.52 -1.95 2.15
CA GLU A 524 19.47 -2.18 0.70
C GLU A 524 20.83 -2.04 0.04
N GLU A 525 21.61 -1.03 0.41
CA GLU A 525 22.96 -0.87 -0.08
C GLU A 525 23.83 -2.07 0.18
N ARG A 526 23.82 -2.57 1.42
CA ARG A 526 24.59 -3.75 1.82
C ARG A 526 24.10 -5.01 1.12
N ARG A 527 22.79 -5.17 0.98
CA ARG A 527 22.17 -6.40 0.50
C ARG A 527 22.16 -6.53 -1.02
N PHE A 528 21.85 -5.46 -1.72
CA PHE A 528 21.64 -5.48 -3.17
C PHE A 528 22.83 -4.90 -3.98
N GLY A 529 23.79 -4.26 -3.32
CA GLY A 529 24.96 -3.70 -3.99
C GLY A 529 24.56 -2.76 -5.14
N GLY A 530 25.14 -2.99 -6.32
CA GLY A 530 24.87 -2.18 -7.51
C GLY A 530 23.43 -2.25 -8.04
N GLN A 531 22.70 -3.33 -7.77
CA GLN A 531 21.31 -3.49 -8.22
C GLN A 531 20.34 -2.55 -7.52
N ARG A 532 20.69 -2.03 -6.33
CA ARG A 532 19.86 -1.05 -5.61
C ARG A 532 19.48 0.15 -6.45
N TRP A 533 20.40 0.65 -7.27
CA TRP A 533 20.14 1.81 -8.13
C TRP A 533 19.05 1.55 -9.15
N LYS A 534 19.05 0.36 -9.76
CA LYS A 534 18.00 -0.06 -10.70
C LYS A 534 16.64 -0.12 -10.00
N LEU A 535 16.63 -0.67 -8.78
CA LEU A 535 15.43 -0.78 -7.97
C LEU A 535 14.89 0.60 -7.55
N TRP A 536 15.75 1.50 -7.10
CA TRP A 536 15.35 2.87 -6.72
C TRP A 536 14.88 3.70 -7.91
N GLN A 537 15.53 3.57 -9.06
CA GLN A 537 15.09 4.21 -10.29
C GLN A 537 13.74 3.65 -10.75
N TRP A 538 13.55 2.34 -10.66
CA TRP A 538 12.28 1.70 -11.00
C TRP A 538 11.14 2.19 -10.08
N ARG A 539 11.36 2.24 -8.76
CA ARG A 539 10.37 2.77 -7.81
C ARG A 539 10.04 4.24 -8.11
N ALA A 540 11.04 5.06 -8.34
CA ALA A 540 10.86 6.47 -8.69
C ALA A 540 10.14 6.63 -10.05
N MET A 541 10.37 5.73 -11.00
CA MET A 541 9.69 5.71 -12.28
C MET A 541 8.20 5.33 -12.12
N ILE A 542 7.89 4.26 -11.38
CA ILE A 542 6.50 3.87 -11.10
C ILE A 542 5.75 5.05 -10.47
N GLU A 543 6.32 5.67 -9.44
CA GLU A 543 5.77 6.85 -8.78
C GLU A 543 5.53 8.01 -9.77
N SER A 544 6.49 8.28 -10.65
CA SER A 544 6.38 9.33 -11.68
C SER A 544 5.25 9.06 -12.68
N LEU A 545 5.09 7.81 -13.10
CA LEU A 545 4.03 7.40 -14.02
C LEU A 545 2.65 7.43 -13.34
N GLN A 546 2.59 7.13 -12.05
CA GLN A 546 1.35 7.27 -11.26
C GLN A 546 0.92 8.74 -11.14
N VAL A 547 1.86 9.63 -10.86
CA VAL A 547 1.60 11.08 -10.84
C VAL A 547 1.09 11.56 -12.22
N ARG A 548 1.74 11.11 -13.29
CA ARG A 548 1.33 11.43 -14.67
C ARG A 548 -0.09 10.96 -14.99
N GLY A 549 -0.48 9.79 -14.52
CA GLY A 549 -1.79 9.18 -14.82
C GLY A 549 -2.99 9.87 -14.16
N ARG A 550 -2.81 10.99 -13.46
CA ARG A 550 -3.90 11.65 -12.72
C ARG A 550 -4.85 12.48 -13.60
N ASN A 551 -4.38 12.99 -14.72
CA ASN A 551 -5.11 13.92 -15.58
C ASN A 551 -5.65 13.32 -16.89
N ILE A 552 -5.49 12.01 -17.11
CA ILE A 552 -6.04 11.30 -18.29
C ILE A 552 -6.70 10.01 -17.82
N ARG A 553 -8.02 9.90 -18.02
CA ARG A 553 -8.85 8.77 -17.60
C ARG A 553 -9.69 8.18 -18.74
N SER A 554 -10.09 9.02 -19.68
CA SER A 554 -10.88 8.64 -20.86
C SER A 554 -10.12 8.94 -22.15
N VAL A 555 -10.58 8.38 -23.26
CA VAL A 555 -9.98 8.61 -24.60
C VAL A 555 -10.06 10.07 -25.04
N ASP A 556 -11.03 10.82 -24.52
CA ASP A 556 -11.27 12.23 -24.84
C ASP A 556 -10.51 13.18 -23.91
N ASP A 557 -9.93 12.68 -22.81
CA ASP A 557 -9.18 13.50 -21.87
C ASP A 557 -7.88 14.00 -22.50
N ARG A 558 -7.59 15.27 -22.31
CA ARG A 558 -6.29 15.89 -22.64
C ARG A 558 -5.56 16.28 -21.38
N GLY A 559 -4.27 15.96 -21.31
CA GLY A 559 -3.50 16.24 -20.10
C GLY A 559 -2.01 16.41 -20.34
N VAL A 560 -1.40 17.25 -19.51
CA VAL A 560 0.03 17.59 -19.58
C VAL A 560 0.70 17.25 -18.25
N THR A 561 1.87 16.62 -18.30
CA THR A 561 2.73 16.42 -17.11
C THR A 561 4.12 16.97 -17.38
N ILE A 562 4.60 17.86 -16.50
CA ILE A 562 5.90 18.52 -16.60
C ILE A 562 6.79 18.10 -15.44
N PHE A 563 7.93 17.48 -15.77
CA PHE A 563 8.92 16.99 -14.83
C PHE A 563 10.04 18.03 -14.62
N MET A 564 10.15 18.57 -13.41
CA MET A 564 10.92 19.79 -13.12
C MET A 564 12.37 19.56 -12.71
N SER A 565 12.94 18.37 -12.90
CA SER A 565 14.34 18.10 -12.53
C SER A 565 15.08 17.28 -13.58
N GLN A 566 16.35 17.64 -13.86
CA GLN A 566 17.24 16.85 -14.71
C GLN A 566 17.54 15.43 -14.17
N GLN A 567 17.12 15.13 -12.93
CA GLN A 567 17.18 13.76 -12.40
C GLN A 567 16.33 12.79 -13.21
N PHE A 568 15.25 13.24 -13.82
CA PHE A 568 14.37 12.39 -14.65
C PHE A 568 14.99 12.01 -16.00
N ARG A 569 15.93 12.81 -16.53
CA ARG A 569 16.49 12.64 -17.88
C ARG A 569 17.10 11.26 -18.11
N GLY A 570 17.72 10.66 -17.07
CA GLY A 570 18.41 9.39 -17.19
C GLY A 570 17.51 8.16 -17.31
N PHE A 571 16.23 8.28 -17.00
CA PHE A 571 15.34 7.11 -16.98
C PHE A 571 13.91 7.38 -17.50
N LEU A 572 13.41 8.60 -17.53
CA LEU A 572 12.01 8.89 -17.83
C LEU A 572 11.58 8.35 -19.20
N TYR A 573 12.24 8.77 -20.28
CA TYR A 573 11.86 8.34 -21.63
C TYR A 573 11.93 6.83 -21.83
N GLY A 574 13.04 6.20 -21.41
CA GLY A 574 13.21 4.75 -21.53
C GLY A 574 12.26 3.91 -20.68
N SER A 575 11.64 4.54 -19.68
CA SER A 575 10.69 3.91 -18.77
C SER A 575 9.23 4.14 -19.15
N LEU A 576 8.96 5.06 -20.10
CA LEU A 576 7.60 5.25 -20.58
C LEU A 576 7.11 4.00 -21.31
N PRO A 577 5.87 3.56 -21.05
CA PRO A 577 5.23 2.55 -21.87
C PRO A 577 5.27 2.94 -23.36
N THR A 578 5.37 1.97 -24.25
CA THR A 578 5.53 2.21 -25.69
C THR A 578 4.44 3.14 -26.26
N TRP A 579 3.20 2.93 -25.82
CA TRP A 579 2.05 3.73 -26.23
C TRP A 579 2.07 5.21 -25.78
N LEU A 580 3.01 5.58 -24.85
CA LEU A 580 3.13 6.93 -24.33
C LEU A 580 4.38 7.66 -24.85
N ARG A 581 5.31 6.97 -25.48
CA ARG A 581 6.59 7.56 -25.92
C ARG A 581 6.43 8.69 -26.93
N ASP A 582 5.45 8.60 -27.80
CA ASP A 582 5.17 9.63 -28.80
C ASP A 582 4.64 10.95 -28.19
N SER A 583 4.16 10.90 -26.96
CA SER A 583 3.73 12.07 -26.18
C SER A 583 4.90 12.80 -25.52
N TYR A 584 6.11 12.25 -25.54
CA TYR A 584 7.27 12.82 -24.84
C TYR A 584 7.88 14.00 -25.58
N ARG A 585 8.20 15.08 -24.85
CA ARG A 585 8.96 16.25 -25.31
C ARG A 585 10.06 16.57 -24.29
N GLY A 586 11.31 16.40 -24.69
CA GLY A 586 12.49 16.64 -23.85
C GLY A 586 13.44 17.70 -24.41
N ASP A 587 13.02 18.40 -25.44
CA ASP A 587 13.76 19.41 -26.22
C ASP A 587 13.33 20.86 -25.95
N LEU A 588 12.20 21.04 -25.28
CA LEU A 588 11.62 22.36 -24.98
C LEU A 588 12.23 23.00 -23.72
N THR A 589 12.24 24.29 -23.67
CA THR A 589 12.45 25.07 -22.44
C THR A 589 11.20 25.08 -21.57
N PHE A 590 11.28 25.54 -20.32
CA PHE A 590 10.10 25.58 -19.44
C PHE A 590 8.98 26.48 -20.01
N ASP A 591 9.34 27.62 -20.57
CA ASP A 591 8.36 28.59 -21.09
C ASP A 591 7.67 28.01 -22.34
N GLU A 592 8.42 27.36 -23.23
CA GLU A 592 7.88 26.60 -24.38
C GLU A 592 7.00 25.40 -23.91
N CYS A 593 7.32 24.76 -22.79
CA CYS A 593 6.43 23.73 -22.21
C CYS A 593 5.09 24.32 -21.76
N ILE A 594 5.07 25.51 -21.19
CA ILE A 594 3.82 26.21 -20.81
C ILE A 594 3.00 26.59 -22.04
N GLU A 595 3.65 27.10 -23.08
CA GLU A 595 3.00 27.42 -24.36
C GLU A 595 2.40 26.17 -25.03
N GLU A 596 3.16 25.06 -25.09
CA GLU A 596 2.68 23.78 -25.62
C GLU A 596 1.50 23.24 -24.79
N ALA A 597 1.53 23.40 -23.47
CA ALA A 597 0.42 23.00 -22.61
C ALA A 597 -0.84 23.80 -22.89
N ILE A 598 -0.71 25.12 -23.06
CA ILE A 598 -1.83 26.01 -23.42
C ILE A 598 -2.37 25.62 -24.80
N ALA A 599 -1.51 25.40 -25.78
CA ALA A 599 -1.91 25.07 -27.15
C ALA A 599 -2.66 23.73 -27.22
N LEU A 600 -2.25 22.72 -26.42
CA LEU A 600 -2.94 21.44 -26.37
C LEU A 600 -4.29 21.51 -25.67
N LEU A 601 -4.41 22.33 -24.61
CA LEU A 601 -5.53 22.29 -23.66
C LEU A 601 -6.58 23.38 -23.89
N ALA A 602 -6.24 24.40 -24.67
CA ALA A 602 -7.18 25.42 -25.15
C ALA A 602 -8.07 24.79 -26.24
#